data_8abfa9c69270e4537da26dfe4d1b0e67
#
_entry.id   8abfa9c69270e4537da26dfe4d1b0e67
#
_cell.length_a   1.000
_cell.length_b   1.000
_cell.length_c   1.000
_cell.angle_alpha   90.00
_cell.angle_beta   90.00
_cell.angle_gamma   90.00
#
_symmetry.space_group_name_H-M   'P 1'
#
loop_
_entity.id
_entity.type
_entity.pdbx_description
1 polymer ?
#
loop_
_entity_poly.entity_id
_entity_poly.type
_entity_poly.pdbx_seq_one_letter_code
_entity_poly.pdbx_strand_id
1 'polypeptide(L)'
;MTLRWLWKGLLFSLCVVFSNHLIAPAVFSATDNVPRITVQELKAKVDKGEDIVIIDVRTGEDYQGSRIKIKGAVRIPIVQLEERYKELPKDKQIITYCT
;
A
#
# COMPACT_ATOMS: atom_id res chain seq x y z
N MET A 1 -9.69 14.31 59.83
CA MET A 1 -9.45 15.44 58.92
C MET A 1 -8.19 15.34 58.10
N THR A 2 -7.18 14.72 58.59
CA THR A 2 -5.90 14.52 57.90
C THR A 2 -5.95 13.49 56.77
N LEU A 3 -6.86 12.55 56.82
CA LEU A 3 -7.05 11.52 55.81
C LEU A 3 -7.61 12.02 54.47
N ARG A 4 -8.30 13.13 54.46
CA ARG A 4 -8.85 13.70 53.24
C ARG A 4 -7.76 14.32 52.34
N TRP A 5 -6.68 14.72 52.89
CA TRP A 5 -5.56 15.32 52.16
C TRP A 5 -4.71 14.25 51.47
N LEU A 6 -4.56 13.11 52.09
CA LEU A 6 -3.85 11.98 51.51
C LEU A 6 -4.54 11.41 50.28
N TRP A 7 -5.85 11.45 50.27
CA TRP A 7 -6.64 10.99 49.12
C TRP A 7 -6.49 11.87 47.90
N LYS A 8 -6.38 13.16 48.10
CA LYS A 8 -6.20 14.10 46.98
C LYS A 8 -4.84 13.92 46.33
N GLY A 9 -3.83 13.60 47.11
CA GLY A 9 -2.49 13.34 46.56
C GLY A 9 -2.42 12.02 45.76
N LEU A 10 -3.13 11.00 46.20
CA LEU A 10 -3.19 9.72 45.53
C LEU A 10 -3.91 9.78 44.19
N LEU A 11 -4.96 10.55 44.11
CA LEU A 11 -5.72 10.77 42.85
C LEU A 11 -4.91 11.53 41.83
N PHE A 12 -4.09 12.46 42.25
CA PHE A 12 -3.19 13.19 41.35
C PHE A 12 -2.07 12.31 40.78
N SER A 13 -1.57 11.41 41.57
CA SER A 13 -0.54 10.48 41.13
C SER A 13 -1.04 9.52 40.06
N LEU A 14 -2.30 9.12 40.13
CA LEU A 14 -2.88 8.22 39.15
C LEU A 14 -3.09 8.88 37.78
N CYS A 15 -3.40 10.18 37.75
CA CYS A 15 -3.62 10.89 36.50
C CYS A 15 -2.32 11.10 35.70
N VAL A 16 -1.19 11.17 36.35
CA VAL A 16 0.11 11.40 35.68
C VAL A 16 0.61 10.15 34.97
N VAL A 17 0.25 8.97 35.48
CA VAL A 17 0.71 7.71 34.89
C VAL A 17 -0.03 7.41 33.56
N PHE A 18 -1.22 7.92 33.40
CA PHE A 18 -2.00 7.68 32.18
C PHE A 18 -1.55 8.49 30.96
N SER A 19 -0.87 9.59 31.16
CA SER A 19 -0.48 10.46 30.04
C SER A 19 0.74 9.96 29.27
N ASN A 20 1.45 8.96 29.78
CA ASN A 20 2.65 8.46 29.12
C ASN A 20 2.45 7.29 28.17
N HIS A 21 1.24 6.78 28.03
CA HIS A 21 0.99 5.62 27.20
C HIS A 21 0.42 5.93 25.82
N LEU A 22 0.24 7.19 25.51
CA LEU A 22 -0.43 7.60 24.27
C LEU A 22 0.51 7.85 23.09
N ILE A 23 1.79 7.67 23.28
CA ILE A 23 2.74 7.93 22.21
C ILE A 23 3.40 6.64 21.79
N ALA A 24 2.73 5.89 20.96
CA ALA A 24 3.41 4.93 20.12
C ALA A 24 3.65 5.60 18.76
N PRO A 25 4.86 6.01 18.43
CA PRO A 25 5.16 6.42 17.08
C PRO A 25 5.02 5.20 16.19
N ALA A 26 3.97 5.16 15.44
CA ALA A 26 3.85 4.23 14.35
C ALA A 26 4.83 4.68 13.28
N VAL A 27 6.01 4.11 13.27
CA VAL A 27 6.94 4.27 12.16
C VAL A 27 6.50 3.33 11.06
N PHE A 28 5.81 3.86 10.07
CA PHE A 28 5.48 3.11 8.88
C PHE A 28 6.58 3.31 7.85
N SER A 29 7.22 2.23 7.49
CA SER A 29 7.87 2.13 6.22
C SER A 29 6.76 2.00 5.17
N ALA A 30 6.45 3.09 4.48
CA ALA A 30 5.39 3.12 3.48
C ALA A 30 5.63 2.15 2.30
N THR A 31 6.86 1.64 2.15
CA THR A 31 7.26 0.73 1.08
C THR A 31 6.79 -0.71 1.28
N ASP A 32 6.48 -1.11 2.51
CA ASP A 32 6.13 -2.50 2.80
C ASP A 32 4.63 -2.80 2.69
N ASN A 33 3.82 -1.77 2.49
CA ASN A 33 2.36 -1.90 2.48
C ASN A 33 1.73 -1.88 1.08
N VAL A 34 2.53 -2.02 0.03
CA VAL A 34 1.99 -2.12 -1.32
C VAL A 34 1.35 -3.49 -1.50
N PRO A 35 0.05 -3.56 -1.78
CA PRO A 35 -0.61 -4.84 -2.02
C PRO A 35 0.04 -5.55 -3.21
N ARG A 36 0.22 -6.85 -3.06
CA ARG A 36 0.78 -7.70 -4.11
C ARG A 36 -0.16 -8.86 -4.35
N ILE A 37 -0.19 -9.34 -5.60
CA ILE A 37 -0.91 -10.55 -5.96
C ILE A 37 0.05 -11.53 -6.59
N THR A 38 -0.27 -12.80 -6.50
CA THR A 38 0.50 -13.86 -7.16
C THR A 38 0.14 -13.95 -8.64
N VAL A 39 1.01 -14.58 -9.42
CA VAL A 39 0.73 -14.85 -10.83
C VAL A 39 -0.53 -15.71 -10.98
N GLN A 40 -0.72 -16.65 -10.07
CA GLN A 40 -1.90 -17.53 -10.07
C GLN A 40 -3.19 -16.76 -9.80
N GLU A 41 -3.15 -15.83 -8.85
CA GLU A 41 -4.29 -14.94 -8.56
C GLU A 41 -4.61 -14.04 -9.74
N LEU A 42 -3.60 -13.46 -10.38
CA LEU A 42 -3.80 -12.64 -11.58
C LEU A 42 -4.40 -13.46 -12.70
N LYS A 43 -3.88 -14.65 -12.94
CA LYS A 43 -4.43 -15.55 -13.97
C LYS A 43 -5.89 -15.88 -13.69
N ALA A 44 -6.24 -16.17 -12.45
CA ALA A 44 -7.61 -16.44 -12.07
C ALA A 44 -8.55 -15.25 -12.35
N LYS A 45 -8.10 -14.05 -12.08
CA LYS A 45 -8.87 -12.82 -12.36
C LYS A 45 -9.10 -12.63 -13.87
N VAL A 46 -8.06 -12.84 -14.66
CA VAL A 46 -8.14 -12.74 -16.12
C VAL A 46 -9.08 -13.81 -16.69
N ASP A 47 -8.96 -15.04 -16.22
CA ASP A 47 -9.79 -16.15 -16.67
C ASP A 47 -11.28 -15.96 -16.31
N LYS A 48 -11.56 -15.30 -15.20
CA LYS A 48 -12.93 -14.91 -14.79
C LYS A 48 -13.50 -13.73 -15.57
N GLY A 49 -12.68 -13.04 -16.35
CA GLY A 49 -13.11 -11.85 -17.05
C GLY A 49 -13.34 -10.65 -16.15
N GLU A 50 -12.64 -10.57 -15.00
CA GLU A 50 -12.74 -9.43 -14.11
C GLU A 50 -12.28 -8.14 -14.82
N ASP A 51 -12.93 -7.03 -14.49
CA ASP A 51 -12.62 -5.72 -15.07
C ASP A 51 -11.41 -5.09 -14.39
N ILE A 52 -10.23 -5.52 -14.80
CA ILE A 52 -8.95 -5.07 -14.29
C ILE A 52 -8.10 -4.47 -15.40
N VAL A 53 -7.21 -3.56 -15.02
CA VAL A 53 -6.21 -2.99 -15.93
C VAL A 53 -4.84 -3.52 -15.55
N ILE A 54 -4.16 -4.15 -16.49
CA ILE A 54 -2.81 -4.68 -16.30
C ILE A 54 -1.85 -3.75 -17.04
N ILE A 55 -0.83 -3.28 -16.34
CA ILE A 55 0.15 -2.35 -16.88
C ILE A 55 1.52 -2.97 -16.87
N ASP A 56 2.14 -2.99 -18.02
CA ASP A 56 3.53 -3.37 -18.19
C ASP A 56 4.42 -2.15 -17.96
N VAL A 57 5.10 -2.11 -16.82
CA VAL A 57 5.98 -1.00 -16.44
C VAL A 57 7.46 -1.31 -16.64
N ARG A 58 7.79 -2.39 -17.33
CA ARG A 58 9.18 -2.78 -17.55
C ARG A 58 9.98 -1.66 -18.21
N THR A 59 11.29 -1.64 -17.94
CA THR A 59 12.22 -0.75 -18.63
C THR A 59 12.24 -1.04 -20.14
N GLY A 60 12.79 -0.11 -20.92
CA GLY A 60 12.87 -0.31 -22.37
C GLY A 60 13.65 -1.57 -22.75
N GLU A 61 14.77 -1.84 -22.08
CA GLU A 61 15.61 -3.00 -22.33
C GLU A 61 14.90 -4.30 -21.96
N ASP A 62 14.31 -4.36 -20.78
CA ASP A 62 13.58 -5.53 -20.32
C ASP A 62 12.38 -5.84 -21.21
N TYR A 63 11.68 -4.81 -21.65
CA TYR A 63 10.56 -4.97 -22.57
C TYR A 63 11.00 -5.47 -23.94
N GLN A 64 12.01 -4.87 -24.53
CA GLN A 64 12.51 -5.24 -25.86
C GLN A 64 13.18 -6.61 -25.87
N GLY A 65 13.87 -6.95 -24.79
CA GLY A 65 14.53 -8.25 -24.64
C GLY A 65 13.57 -9.41 -24.37
N SER A 66 12.33 -9.12 -24.02
CA SER A 66 11.36 -10.16 -23.68
C SER A 66 10.44 -10.48 -24.86
N ARG A 67 10.24 -11.76 -25.12
CA ARG A 67 9.26 -12.25 -26.10
C ARG A 67 7.89 -12.51 -25.47
N ILE A 68 7.78 -12.34 -24.16
CA ILE A 68 6.59 -12.68 -23.40
C ILE A 68 6.00 -11.41 -22.80
N LYS A 69 4.70 -11.28 -22.93
CA LYS A 69 3.93 -10.23 -22.26
C LYS A 69 2.57 -10.77 -21.87
N ILE A 70 1.97 -10.18 -20.86
CA ILE A 70 0.62 -10.54 -20.45
C ILE A 70 -0.37 -10.03 -21.48
N LYS A 71 -1.23 -10.92 -21.95
CA LYS A 71 -2.28 -10.57 -22.90
C LYS A 71 -3.19 -9.49 -22.35
N GLY A 72 -3.42 -8.45 -23.13
CA GLY A 72 -4.28 -7.34 -22.73
C GLY A 72 -3.57 -6.28 -21.87
N ALA A 73 -2.29 -6.46 -21.55
CA ALA A 73 -1.56 -5.46 -20.79
C ALA A 73 -1.32 -4.19 -21.61
N VAL A 74 -1.47 -3.06 -20.93
CA VAL A 74 -1.16 -1.74 -21.49
C VAL A 74 0.29 -1.41 -21.18
N ARG A 75 1.03 -0.97 -22.17
CA ARG A 75 2.43 -0.59 -22.01
C ARG A 75 2.55 0.85 -21.51
N ILE A 76 3.05 1.02 -20.30
CA ILE A 76 3.46 2.34 -19.78
C ILE A 76 4.81 2.16 -19.09
N PRO A 77 5.92 2.56 -19.72
CA PRO A 77 7.23 2.47 -19.09
C PRO A 77 7.26 3.17 -17.74
N ILE A 78 7.99 2.60 -16.76
CA ILE A 78 8.05 3.15 -15.41
C ILE A 78 8.44 4.63 -15.39
N VAL A 79 9.31 5.07 -16.31
CA VAL A 79 9.75 6.46 -16.41
C VAL A 79 8.65 7.41 -16.86
N GLN A 80 7.60 6.91 -17.50
CA GLN A 80 6.45 7.69 -17.97
C GLN A 80 5.24 7.58 -17.05
N LEU A 81 5.28 6.68 -16.09
CA LEU A 81 4.12 6.38 -15.25
C LEU A 81 3.65 7.61 -14.46
N GLU A 82 4.58 8.41 -13.96
CA GLU A 82 4.25 9.60 -13.18
C GLU A 82 3.46 10.64 -14.00
N GLU A 83 3.75 10.74 -15.30
CA GLU A 83 3.02 11.66 -16.18
C GLU A 83 1.70 11.07 -16.68
N ARG A 84 1.68 9.76 -16.87
CA ARG A 84 0.59 9.07 -17.56
C ARG A 84 -0.41 8.36 -16.65
N TYR A 85 -0.17 8.33 -15.34
CA TYR A 85 -1.11 7.64 -14.42
C TYR A 85 -2.52 8.24 -14.44
N LYS A 86 -2.64 9.50 -14.83
CA LYS A 86 -3.93 10.20 -14.94
C LYS A 86 -4.82 9.66 -16.06
N GLU A 87 -4.23 9.00 -17.05
CA GLU A 87 -4.94 8.34 -18.14
C GLU A 87 -5.65 7.05 -17.68
N LEU A 88 -5.27 6.54 -16.51
CA LEU A 88 -5.79 5.28 -16.00
C LEU A 88 -7.17 5.46 -15.40
N PRO A 89 -8.07 4.47 -15.56
CA PRO A 89 -9.38 4.51 -14.93
C PRO A 89 -9.24 4.45 -13.42
N LYS A 90 -10.02 5.29 -12.73
CA LYS A 90 -9.97 5.39 -11.26
C LYS A 90 -10.89 4.38 -10.56
N ASP A 91 -11.79 3.79 -11.29
CA ASP A 91 -12.82 2.87 -10.81
C ASP A 91 -12.49 1.39 -11.01
N LYS A 92 -11.31 1.10 -11.53
CA LYS A 92 -10.86 -0.28 -11.80
C LYS A 92 -9.65 -0.64 -10.96
N GLN A 93 -9.51 -1.91 -10.66
CA GLN A 93 -8.30 -2.43 -10.08
C GLN A 93 -7.16 -2.35 -11.11
N ILE A 94 -6.04 -1.79 -10.70
CA ILE A 94 -4.86 -1.63 -11.55
C ILE A 94 -3.77 -2.54 -11.01
N ILE A 95 -3.19 -3.35 -11.87
CA ILE A 95 -2.12 -4.28 -11.54
C ILE A 95 -0.93 -3.98 -12.43
N THR A 96 0.19 -3.68 -11.82
CA THR A 96 1.44 -3.43 -12.54
C THR A 96 2.36 -4.62 -12.43
N TYR A 97 3.14 -4.86 -13.47
CA TYR A 97 4.18 -5.88 -13.43
C TYR A 97 5.47 -5.42 -14.07
N CYS A 98 6.57 -5.94 -13.56
CA CYS A 98 7.89 -5.82 -14.16
C CYS A 98 8.66 -7.14 -14.00
N THR A 99 9.78 -7.24 -14.67
CA THR A 99 10.69 -8.41 -14.58
C THR A 99 11.99 -8.03 -13.93
#